data_fd845df6828e9dc92ece0e8ea76bdddc
#
_entry.id   fd845df6828e9dc92ece0e8ea76bdddc
#
_cell.length_a   1.000
_cell.length_b   1.000
_cell.length_c   1.000
_cell.angle_alpha   90.00
_cell.angle_beta   90.00
_cell.angle_gamma   90.00
#
_symmetry.space_group_name_H-M   'P 1'
#
loop_
_entity.id
_entity.type
_entity.pdbx_description
1 polymer ?
#
loop_
_entity_poly.entity_id
_entity_poly.type
_entity_poly.pdbx_seq_one_letter_code
_entity_poly.pdbx_strand_id
1 'polypeptide(L)'
;YRKQIEGSFKVTRDVKVYADRLHITPATLNETCNDILGKNAYDLLKERVFLEAKILLTHTNESVKEIAYELNFADPSYFVKYFKSQSNLTPKKYRELIH
;
A
#
# COMPACT_ATOMS: atom_id res chain seq x y z
N TYR A 1 7.26 13.35 2.11
CA TYR A 1 6.21 12.33 2.26
C TYR A 1 6.66 10.97 1.73
N ARG A 2 7.21 10.87 0.53
CA ARG A 2 7.68 9.58 -0.02
C ARG A 2 8.68 8.88 0.89
N LYS A 3 9.60 9.63 1.49
CA LYS A 3 10.57 9.09 2.43
C LYS A 3 9.90 8.49 3.66
N GLN A 4 8.86 9.13 4.17
CA GLN A 4 8.10 8.62 5.31
C GLN A 4 7.27 7.40 4.93
N ILE A 5 6.71 7.37 3.73
CA ILE A 5 6.01 6.18 3.23
C ILE A 5 6.96 4.99 3.25
N GLU A 6 8.15 5.11 2.70
CA GLU A 6 9.14 4.01 2.66
C GLU A 6 9.47 3.47 4.04
N GLY A 7 9.52 4.35 5.05
CA GLY A 7 9.79 3.93 6.42
C GLY A 7 8.61 3.34 7.17
N SER A 8 7.38 3.59 6.73
CA SER A 8 6.18 3.32 7.55
C SER A 8 4.99 2.70 6.81
N PHE A 9 5.07 2.46 5.50
CA PHE A 9 3.89 2.01 4.75
C PHE A 9 3.35 0.65 5.24
N LYS A 10 4.19 -0.21 5.78
CA LYS A 10 3.77 -1.50 6.34
C LYS A 10 3.09 -1.35 7.70
N VAL A 11 3.35 -0.26 8.42
CA VAL A 11 2.87 -0.05 9.78
C VAL A 11 1.57 0.74 9.79
N THR A 12 1.46 1.79 8.99
CA THR A 12 0.29 2.65 8.99
C THR A 12 -0.10 3.09 7.59
N ARG A 13 -1.42 3.16 7.36
CA ARG A 13 -2.03 3.72 6.15
C ARG A 13 -2.87 4.95 6.47
N ASP A 14 -2.70 5.49 7.67
CA ASP A 14 -3.42 6.68 8.10
C ASP A 14 -2.65 7.93 7.67
N VAL A 15 -3.17 8.63 6.67
CA VAL A 15 -2.57 9.85 6.14
C VAL A 15 -2.37 10.91 7.24
N LYS A 16 -3.25 10.93 8.24
CA LYS A 16 -3.12 11.85 9.37
C LYS A 16 -1.79 11.67 10.11
N VAL A 17 -1.34 10.43 10.29
CA VAL A 17 -0.06 10.15 10.95
C VAL A 17 1.09 10.77 10.18
N TYR A 18 1.11 10.63 8.86
CA TYR A 18 2.15 11.22 8.02
C TYR A 18 2.12 12.74 8.04
N ALA A 19 0.92 13.32 7.97
CA ALA A 19 0.74 14.76 8.04
C ALA A 19 1.22 15.32 9.38
N ASP A 20 0.88 14.65 10.49
CA ASP A 20 1.31 15.06 11.83
C ASP A 20 2.84 15.05 11.94
N ARG A 21 3.51 14.04 11.37
CA ARG A 21 4.97 13.96 11.37
C ARG A 21 5.62 15.10 10.59
N LEU A 22 4.94 15.61 9.57
CA LEU A 22 5.40 16.74 8.76
C LEU A 22 4.94 18.09 9.31
N HIS A 23 4.19 18.11 10.42
CA HIS A 23 3.64 19.30 11.04
C HIS A 23 2.71 20.09 10.12
N ILE A 24 1.92 19.38 9.30
CA ILE A 24 0.92 19.96 8.40
C ILE A 24 -0.40 19.22 8.56
N THR A 25 -1.47 19.77 7.98
CA THR A 25 -2.78 19.11 7.99
C THR A 25 -2.85 18.06 6.88
N PRO A 26 -3.73 17.03 7.01
CA PRO A 26 -3.96 16.09 5.92
C PRO A 26 -4.41 16.77 4.62
N ALA A 27 -5.22 17.83 4.73
CA ALA A 27 -5.66 18.60 3.55
C ALA A 27 -4.48 19.22 2.82
N THR A 28 -3.55 19.84 3.55
CA THR A 28 -2.35 20.44 2.97
C THR A 28 -1.46 19.38 2.31
N LEU A 29 -1.31 18.23 2.95
CA LEU A 29 -0.53 17.13 2.39
C LEU A 29 -1.16 16.65 1.07
N ASN A 30 -2.48 16.46 1.04
CA ASN A 30 -3.18 16.04 -0.17
C ASN A 30 -3.07 17.07 -1.30
N GLU A 31 -3.21 18.35 -0.99
CA GLU A 31 -3.05 19.42 -1.99
C GLU A 31 -1.65 19.41 -2.59
N THR A 32 -0.63 19.29 -1.76
CA THR A 32 0.76 19.26 -2.22
C THR A 32 1.01 18.05 -3.10
N CYS A 33 0.52 16.88 -2.71
CA CYS A 33 0.67 15.66 -3.50
C CYS A 33 -0.05 15.78 -4.85
N ASN A 34 -1.26 16.34 -4.87
CA ASN A 34 -2.01 16.53 -6.11
C ASN A 34 -1.30 17.53 -7.05
N ASP A 35 -0.77 18.62 -6.50
CA ASP A 35 -0.09 19.65 -7.29
C ASP A 35 1.20 19.14 -7.94
N ILE A 36 1.96 18.33 -7.22
CA ILE A 36 3.26 17.85 -7.68
C ILE A 36 3.15 16.54 -8.45
N LEU A 37 2.33 15.60 -7.98
CA LEU A 37 2.30 14.23 -8.47
C LEU A 37 0.98 13.83 -9.14
N GLY A 38 -0.03 14.69 -9.09
CA GLY A 38 -1.35 14.40 -9.67
C GLY A 38 -2.15 13.35 -8.92
N LYS A 39 -1.76 12.98 -7.69
CA LYS A 39 -2.41 11.97 -6.87
C LYS A 39 -2.43 12.43 -5.43
N ASN A 40 -3.48 12.06 -4.68
CA ASN A 40 -3.53 12.39 -3.27
C ASN A 40 -2.61 11.49 -2.44
N ALA A 41 -2.39 11.88 -1.18
CA ALA A 41 -1.47 11.18 -0.29
C ALA A 41 -1.85 9.71 -0.07
N TYR A 42 -3.15 9.42 0.06
CA TYR A 42 -3.62 8.07 0.29
C TYR A 42 -3.40 7.16 -0.93
N ASP A 43 -3.60 7.70 -2.14
CA ASP A 43 -3.36 6.95 -3.37
C ASP A 43 -1.89 6.56 -3.50
N LEU A 44 -0.98 7.46 -3.17
CA LEU A 44 0.46 7.17 -3.18
C LEU A 44 0.81 6.07 -2.20
N LEU A 45 0.21 6.10 -1.01
CA LEU A 45 0.41 5.09 0.01
C LEU A 45 -0.11 3.72 -0.46
N LYS A 46 -1.31 3.68 -1.03
CA LYS A 46 -1.88 2.45 -1.57
C LYS A 46 -1.03 1.86 -2.69
N GLU A 47 -0.50 2.70 -3.57
CA GLU A 47 0.38 2.24 -4.65
C GLU A 47 1.64 1.58 -4.10
N ARG A 48 2.22 2.13 -3.04
CA ARG A 48 3.42 1.55 -2.43
C ARG A 48 3.14 0.19 -1.80
N VAL A 49 2.01 0.06 -1.11
CA VAL A 49 1.59 -1.23 -0.54
C VAL A 49 1.35 -2.26 -1.65
N PHE A 50 0.72 -1.87 -2.74
CA PHE A 50 0.47 -2.76 -3.87
C PHE A 50 1.78 -3.22 -4.52
N LEU A 51 2.73 -2.32 -4.71
CA LEU A 51 4.05 -2.66 -5.25
C LEU A 51 4.74 -3.70 -4.36
N GLU A 52 4.73 -3.50 -3.04
CA GLU A 52 5.34 -4.46 -2.10
C GLU A 52 4.63 -5.82 -2.16
N ALA A 53 3.30 -5.81 -2.26
CA ALA A 53 2.55 -7.06 -2.40
C ALA A 53 2.97 -7.84 -3.64
N LYS A 54 3.14 -7.15 -4.77
CA LYS A 54 3.60 -7.79 -6.01
C LYS A 54 5.01 -8.35 -5.86
N ILE A 55 5.90 -7.62 -5.21
CA ILE A 55 7.26 -8.07 -4.95
C ILE A 55 7.26 -9.34 -4.11
N LEU A 56 6.50 -9.36 -3.04
CA LEU A 56 6.42 -10.53 -2.15
C LEU A 56 5.79 -11.74 -2.85
N LEU A 57 4.76 -11.51 -3.65
CA LEU A 57 4.12 -12.60 -4.42
C LEU A 57 5.07 -13.18 -5.48
N THR A 58 5.91 -12.35 -6.06
CA THR A 58 6.82 -12.74 -7.15
C THR A 58 8.10 -13.40 -6.64
N HIS A 59 8.70 -12.84 -5.60
CA HIS A 59 10.07 -13.17 -5.18
C HIS A 59 10.16 -14.01 -3.89
N THR A 60 9.04 -14.32 -3.26
CA THR A 60 9.04 -15.16 -2.06
C THR A 60 8.09 -16.34 -2.21
N ASN A 61 8.24 -17.32 -1.32
CA ASN A 61 7.31 -18.45 -1.20
C ASN A 61 6.31 -18.24 -0.07
N GLU A 62 6.23 -17.03 0.48
CA GLU A 62 5.26 -16.72 1.53
C GLU A 62 3.84 -16.92 1.03
N SER A 63 2.98 -17.44 1.91
CA SER A 63 1.56 -17.60 1.58
C SER A 63 0.88 -16.24 1.46
N VAL A 64 -0.26 -16.20 0.79
CA VAL A 64 -1.08 -14.98 0.71
C VAL A 64 -1.43 -14.48 2.12
N LYS A 65 -1.73 -15.39 3.05
CA LYS A 65 -2.03 -15.07 4.43
C LYS A 65 -0.84 -14.41 5.14
N GLU A 66 0.35 -14.98 4.96
CA GLU A 66 1.58 -14.42 5.55
C GLU A 66 1.87 -13.02 5.00
N ILE A 67 1.71 -12.84 3.70
CA ILE A 67 1.90 -11.53 3.06
C ILE A 67 0.91 -10.51 3.60
N ALA A 68 -0.36 -10.90 3.76
CA ALA A 68 -1.39 -10.01 4.29
C ALA A 68 -1.01 -9.49 5.68
N TYR A 69 -0.56 -10.37 6.56
CA TYR A 69 -0.15 -9.97 7.90
C TYR A 69 1.14 -9.15 7.91
N GLU A 70 2.07 -9.49 7.05
CA GLU A 70 3.31 -8.71 6.90
C GLU A 70 3.02 -7.27 6.49
N LEU A 71 2.03 -7.07 5.62
CA LEU A 71 1.60 -5.75 5.17
C LEU A 71 0.60 -5.08 6.14
N ASN A 72 0.40 -5.69 7.30
CA ASN A 72 -0.43 -5.15 8.38
C ASN A 72 -1.92 -5.05 8.04
N PHE A 73 -2.44 -6.00 7.26
CA PHE A 73 -3.88 -6.14 7.09
C PHE A 73 -4.45 -6.90 8.31
N ALA A 74 -5.59 -6.43 8.80
CA ALA A 74 -6.23 -7.06 9.96
C ALA A 74 -6.71 -8.47 9.66
N ASP A 75 -7.08 -8.75 8.40
CA ASP A 75 -7.60 -10.03 7.96
C ASP A 75 -7.14 -10.28 6.52
N PRO A 76 -6.72 -11.50 6.16
CA PRO A 76 -6.30 -11.81 4.78
C PRO A 76 -7.36 -11.51 3.74
N SER A 77 -8.65 -11.60 4.07
CA SER A 77 -9.73 -11.28 3.12
C SER A 77 -9.71 -9.81 2.69
N TYR A 78 -9.32 -8.91 3.58
CA TYR A 78 -9.18 -7.49 3.22
C TYR A 78 -8.04 -7.27 2.25
N PHE A 79 -6.94 -7.98 2.43
CA PHE A 79 -5.82 -7.93 1.50
C PHE A 79 -6.23 -8.43 0.12
N VAL A 80 -6.94 -9.55 0.05
CA VAL A 80 -7.40 -10.12 -1.21
C VAL A 80 -8.29 -9.12 -1.95
N LYS A 81 -9.26 -8.52 -1.26
CA LYS A 81 -10.15 -7.51 -1.85
C LYS A 81 -9.37 -6.30 -2.35
N TYR A 82 -8.45 -5.81 -1.54
CA TYR A 82 -7.60 -4.67 -1.89
C TYR A 82 -6.78 -4.97 -3.15
N PHE A 83 -6.10 -6.11 -3.17
CA PHE A 83 -5.26 -6.48 -4.30
C PHE A 83 -6.08 -6.61 -5.58
N LYS A 84 -7.25 -7.25 -5.49
CA LYS A 84 -8.15 -7.41 -6.64
C LYS A 84 -8.67 -6.07 -7.13
N SER A 85 -8.95 -5.13 -6.24
CA SER A 85 -9.40 -3.79 -6.63
C SER A 85 -8.33 -3.02 -7.42
N GLN A 86 -7.06 -3.30 -7.16
CA GLN A 86 -5.94 -2.63 -7.84
C GLN A 86 -5.57 -3.28 -9.17
N SER A 87 -5.71 -4.58 -9.29
CA SER A 87 -5.17 -5.35 -10.42
C SER A 87 -6.20 -6.15 -11.21
N ASN A 88 -7.44 -6.24 -10.74
CA ASN A 88 -8.49 -7.12 -11.24
C ASN A 88 -8.17 -8.61 -11.11
N LEU A 89 -7.13 -8.95 -10.36
CA LEU A 89 -6.72 -10.34 -10.10
C LEU A 89 -6.59 -10.55 -8.59
N THR A 90 -6.95 -11.75 -8.12
CA THR A 90 -6.63 -12.12 -6.75
C THR A 90 -5.11 -12.33 -6.61
N PRO A 91 -4.56 -12.22 -5.39
CA PRO A 91 -3.14 -12.50 -5.18
C PRO A 91 -2.73 -13.89 -5.67
N LYS A 92 -3.58 -14.90 -5.43
CA LYS A 92 -3.33 -16.26 -5.87
C LYS A 92 -3.24 -16.33 -7.40
N LYS A 93 -4.20 -15.71 -8.10
CA LYS A 93 -4.23 -15.71 -9.56
C LYS A 93 -3.02 -14.95 -10.14
N TYR A 94 -2.67 -13.82 -9.54
CA TYR A 94 -1.50 -13.06 -9.93
C TYR A 94 -0.24 -13.92 -9.84
N ARG A 95 -0.05 -14.62 -8.72
CA ARG A 95 1.10 -15.50 -8.52
C ARG A 95 1.15 -16.63 -9.55
N GLU A 96 0.01 -17.23 -9.86
CA GLU A 96 -0.08 -18.30 -10.87
C GLU A 96 0.34 -17.83 -12.26
N LEU A 97 -0.03 -16.58 -12.63
CA LEU A 97 0.26 -16.04 -13.95
C LEU A 97 1.74 -15.71 -14.16
N ILE A 98 2.49 -15.41 -13.10
CA ILE A 98 3.92 -15.08 -13.20
C ILE A 98 4.83 -16.26 -12.90
N HIS A 99 4.31 -17.33 -12.39
CA HIS A 99 5.02 -18.58 -12.13
C HIS A 99 4.42 -19.70 -12.97
#